data_4152e73609c615dd8261c65492dc65ad
#
_entry.id   4152e73609c615dd8261c65492dc65ad
#
_cell.length_a   1.000
_cell.length_b   1.000
_cell.length_c   1.000
_cell.angle_alpha   90.00
_cell.angle_beta   90.00
_cell.angle_gamma   90.00
#
_symmetry.space_group_name_H-M   'P 1'
#
loop_
_entity.id
_entity.type
_entity.pdbx_description
1 polymer ?
#
loop_
_entity_poly.entity_id
_entity_poly.type
_entity_poly.pdbx_seq_one_letter_code
_entity_poly.pdbx_strand_id
1 'polypeptide(L)'
;MTDQPVTGRPMAVPAPRAQTLKAQNLVNRIIRGLLRTPLLSRLVGRRLVTVYVTGRKSGRRYAVPVAYTRHEGDLLIGSPFGWSRNLRTGEAVTIRLKGRRRLADVLVLADEREVVDAYAVMARDNHAFAKFNNIGFDPAGNPVPADLRLAWAAGARAFRLTPR
;
A
#
# COMPACT_ATOMS: atom_id res chain seq x y z
N MET A 1 22.34 -55.86 -28.81
CA MET A 1 22.80 -54.49 -29.08
C MET A 1 21.56 -53.63 -29.22
N THR A 2 21.00 -53.20 -28.09
CA THR A 2 19.70 -52.56 -28.03
C THR A 2 19.88 -51.23 -27.32
N ASP A 3 19.80 -50.19 -28.12
CA ASP A 3 19.96 -48.81 -27.72
C ASP A 3 18.66 -48.33 -27.10
N GLN A 4 18.67 -47.88 -25.84
CA GLN A 4 17.53 -47.28 -25.22
C GLN A 4 17.71 -45.76 -25.14
N PRO A 5 16.73 -44.91 -25.58
CA PRO A 5 16.82 -43.51 -25.44
C PRO A 5 16.49 -43.09 -23.99
N VAL A 6 17.41 -42.30 -23.41
CA VAL A 6 17.26 -41.63 -22.11
C VAL A 6 16.25 -40.51 -22.25
N THR A 7 15.04 -40.68 -21.76
CA THR A 7 14.04 -39.64 -21.63
C THR A 7 14.39 -38.74 -20.45
N GLY A 8 14.95 -37.56 -20.72
CA GLY A 8 15.13 -36.48 -19.77
C GLY A 8 13.77 -35.96 -19.32
N ARG A 9 13.42 -36.17 -18.05
CA ARG A 9 12.28 -35.47 -17.40
C ARG A 9 12.58 -33.98 -17.30
N PRO A 10 11.68 -33.10 -17.73
CA PRO A 10 11.83 -31.68 -17.45
C PRO A 10 11.64 -31.45 -15.94
N MET A 11 12.65 -30.85 -15.32
CA MET A 11 12.57 -30.38 -13.94
C MET A 11 11.50 -29.28 -13.84
N ALA A 12 10.41 -29.60 -13.16
CA ALA A 12 9.40 -28.62 -12.83
C ALA A 12 9.97 -27.63 -11.81
N VAL A 13 10.05 -26.38 -12.21
CA VAL A 13 10.37 -25.24 -11.33
C VAL A 13 9.19 -25.08 -10.35
N PRO A 14 9.40 -25.18 -9.04
CA PRO A 14 8.32 -25.01 -8.09
C PRO A 14 7.87 -23.54 -8.07
N ALA A 15 6.61 -23.32 -8.44
CA ALA A 15 5.99 -22.01 -8.38
C ALA A 15 5.92 -21.50 -6.92
N PRO A 16 6.12 -20.19 -6.67
CA PRO A 16 6.14 -19.62 -5.32
C PRO A 16 4.71 -19.47 -4.75
N ARG A 17 4.08 -20.56 -4.36
CA ARG A 17 2.75 -20.57 -3.74
C ARG A 17 2.73 -20.27 -2.24
N ALA A 18 3.86 -20.35 -1.55
CA ALA A 18 3.90 -20.22 -0.09
C ALA A 18 3.97 -18.78 0.43
N GLN A 19 4.39 -17.81 -0.39
CA GLN A 19 4.50 -16.41 0.02
C GLN A 19 3.17 -15.66 -0.06
N THR A 20 2.28 -16.03 -0.97
CA THR A 20 0.97 -15.38 -1.18
C THR A 20 -0.01 -15.64 -0.03
N LEU A 21 0.03 -16.82 0.59
CA LEU A 21 -0.86 -17.18 1.71
C LEU A 21 -0.47 -16.49 3.02
N LYS A 22 0.82 -16.30 3.27
CA LYS A 22 1.29 -15.55 4.47
C LYS A 22 0.97 -14.06 4.37
N ALA A 23 1.09 -13.47 3.18
CA ALA A 23 0.71 -12.08 2.94
C ALA A 23 -0.80 -11.86 3.04
N GLN A 24 -1.64 -12.76 2.54
CA GLN A 24 -3.10 -12.68 2.68
C GLN A 24 -3.58 -12.82 4.13
N ASN A 25 -2.96 -13.71 4.91
CA ASN A 25 -3.30 -13.87 6.33
C ASN A 25 -2.86 -12.65 7.17
N LEU A 26 -1.72 -12.04 6.82
CA LEU A 26 -1.27 -10.81 7.44
C LEU A 26 -2.20 -9.63 7.12
N VAL A 27 -2.64 -9.51 5.87
CA VAL A 27 -3.61 -8.51 5.40
C VAL A 27 -4.96 -8.65 6.12
N ASN A 28 -5.50 -9.87 6.23
CA ASN A 28 -6.75 -10.12 6.96
C ASN A 28 -6.61 -9.86 8.46
N ARG A 29 -5.45 -10.11 9.04
CA ARG A 29 -5.14 -9.83 10.45
C ARG A 29 -5.01 -8.34 10.72
N ILE A 30 -4.39 -7.58 9.80
CA ILE A 30 -4.25 -6.14 9.89
C ILE A 30 -5.60 -5.45 9.68
N ILE A 31 -6.42 -5.88 8.71
CA ILE A 31 -7.76 -5.32 8.49
C ILE A 31 -8.68 -5.61 9.69
N ARG A 32 -8.64 -6.79 10.28
CA ARG A 32 -9.38 -7.12 11.50
C ARG A 32 -8.82 -6.40 12.73
N GLY A 33 -7.51 -6.18 12.80
CA GLY A 33 -6.87 -5.39 13.85
C GLY A 33 -7.17 -3.90 13.74
N LEU A 34 -7.20 -3.34 12.51
CA LEU A 34 -7.58 -1.95 12.25
C LEU A 34 -9.03 -1.64 12.64
N LEU A 35 -9.92 -2.62 12.56
CA LEU A 35 -11.33 -2.46 12.95
C LEU A 35 -11.56 -2.60 14.47
N ARG A 36 -10.60 -3.11 15.24
CA ARG A 36 -10.79 -3.46 16.65
C ARG A 36 -9.92 -2.73 17.66
N THR A 37 -8.93 -1.94 17.26
CA THR A 37 -8.02 -1.33 18.23
C THR A 37 -7.93 0.19 18.11
N PRO A 38 -8.30 0.93 19.19
CA PRO A 38 -8.03 2.37 19.29
C PRO A 38 -6.54 2.71 19.38
N LEU A 39 -5.66 1.69 19.47
CA LEU A 39 -4.21 1.88 19.58
C LEU A 39 -3.53 2.32 18.27
N LEU A 40 -4.12 2.04 17.11
CA LEU A 40 -3.55 2.45 15.82
C LEU A 40 -3.58 3.96 15.60
N SER A 41 -4.50 4.68 16.25
CA SER A 41 -4.52 6.14 16.20
C SER A 41 -3.28 6.78 16.84
N ARG A 42 -2.62 6.10 17.77
CA ARG A 42 -1.37 6.56 18.42
C ARG A 42 -0.12 6.22 17.61
N LEU A 43 -0.14 5.12 16.84
CA LEU A 43 1.00 4.66 16.04
C LEU A 43 1.14 5.37 14.70
N VAL A 44 0.05 5.86 14.13
CA VAL A 44 0.05 6.49 12.79
C VAL A 44 0.01 8.02 12.86
N GLY A 45 0.11 8.58 14.07
CA GLY A 45 0.05 10.02 14.27
C GLY A 45 -1.35 10.61 14.04
N ARG A 46 -1.49 11.94 14.26
CA ARG A 46 -2.79 12.64 14.20
C ARG A 46 -3.35 12.83 12.78
N ARG A 47 -2.74 12.26 11.75
CA ARG A 47 -3.09 12.46 10.34
C ARG A 47 -3.67 11.20 9.72
N LEU A 48 -4.95 10.94 10.02
CA LEU A 48 -5.71 9.85 9.42
C LEU A 48 -6.81 10.40 8.50
N VAL A 49 -6.96 9.76 7.36
CA VAL A 49 -8.11 9.90 6.48
C VAL A 49 -8.79 8.54 6.37
N THR A 50 -10.12 8.50 6.43
CA THR A 50 -10.86 7.27 6.13
C THR A 50 -11.27 7.30 4.68
N VAL A 51 -10.85 6.28 3.91
CA VAL A 51 -11.21 6.12 2.51
C VAL A 51 -12.34 5.08 2.42
N TYR A 52 -13.44 5.43 1.75
CA TYR A 52 -14.59 4.54 1.55
C TYR A 52 -14.51 3.92 0.17
N VAL A 53 -14.20 2.64 0.11
CA VAL A 53 -14.08 1.90 -1.16
C VAL A 53 -15.13 0.81 -1.26
N THR A 54 -15.58 0.52 -2.48
CA THR A 54 -16.45 -0.61 -2.77
C THR A 54 -15.62 -1.70 -3.43
N GLY A 55 -15.64 -2.90 -2.85
CA GLY A 55 -14.91 -4.04 -3.40
C GLY A 55 -15.52 -4.50 -4.71
N ARG A 56 -14.74 -4.48 -5.78
CA ARG A 56 -15.20 -4.81 -7.15
C ARG A 56 -15.76 -6.21 -7.29
N LYS A 57 -15.20 -7.18 -6.57
CA LYS A 57 -15.66 -8.58 -6.61
C LYS A 57 -16.82 -8.86 -5.67
N SER A 58 -16.89 -8.18 -4.54
CA SER A 58 -17.83 -8.48 -3.48
C SER A 58 -18.99 -7.50 -3.38
N GLY A 59 -18.91 -6.32 -4.02
CA GLY A 59 -19.85 -5.23 -3.84
C GLY A 59 -19.86 -4.61 -2.44
N ARG A 60 -19.06 -5.13 -1.52
CA ARG A 60 -19.02 -4.68 -0.12
C ARG A 60 -18.35 -3.32 -0.02
N ARG A 61 -18.89 -2.49 0.85
CA ARG A 61 -18.28 -1.20 1.22
C ARG A 61 -17.30 -1.40 2.37
N TYR A 62 -16.13 -0.79 2.24
CA TYR A 62 -15.08 -0.79 3.25
C TYR A 62 -14.76 0.64 3.63
N ALA A 63 -14.60 0.88 4.92
CA ALA A 63 -14.08 2.13 5.47
C ALA A 63 -12.66 1.86 5.95
N VAL A 64 -11.66 2.36 5.22
CA VAL A 64 -10.26 2.06 5.47
C VAL A 64 -9.57 3.31 6.02
N PRO A 65 -9.18 3.32 7.31
CA PRO A 65 -8.37 4.40 7.87
C PRO A 65 -6.93 4.24 7.40
N VAL A 66 -6.37 5.29 6.81
CA VAL A 66 -4.98 5.34 6.34
C VAL A 66 -4.31 6.63 6.77
N ALA A 67 -3.00 6.56 7.01
CA ALA A 67 -2.20 7.74 7.21
C ALA A 67 -2.08 8.54 5.92
N TYR A 68 -2.09 9.86 6.05
CA TYR A 68 -1.85 10.74 4.93
C TYR A 68 -0.76 11.76 5.24
N THR A 69 -0.08 12.18 4.20
CA THR A 69 0.84 13.33 4.19
C THR A 69 0.24 14.41 3.31
N ARG A 70 0.27 15.66 3.78
CA ARG A 70 -0.09 16.81 2.92
C ARG A 70 1.06 17.16 2.02
N HIS A 71 0.77 17.27 0.73
CA HIS A 71 1.76 17.61 -0.28
C HIS A 71 1.07 18.42 -1.39
N GLU A 72 1.54 19.64 -1.63
CA GLU A 72 1.02 20.53 -2.69
C GLU A 72 -0.50 20.75 -2.64
N GLY A 73 -1.09 20.81 -1.45
CA GLY A 73 -2.54 20.97 -1.27
C GLY A 73 -3.33 19.67 -1.24
N ASP A 74 -2.77 18.59 -1.75
CA ASP A 74 -3.37 17.25 -1.80
C ASP A 74 -3.02 16.39 -0.58
N LEU A 75 -3.61 15.19 -0.54
CA LEU A 75 -3.29 14.15 0.42
C LEU A 75 -2.57 13.02 -0.31
N LEU A 76 -1.34 12.75 0.10
CA LEU A 76 -0.63 11.53 -0.32
C LEU A 76 -0.97 10.40 0.66
N ILE A 77 -1.33 9.24 0.13
CA ILE A 77 -1.48 7.99 0.88
C ILE A 77 -0.71 6.88 0.18
N GLY A 78 -0.20 5.94 0.96
CA GLY A 78 0.51 4.78 0.45
C GLY A 78 -0.12 3.48 0.94
N SER A 79 -0.16 2.45 0.08
CA SER A 79 -0.66 1.14 0.47
C SER A 79 -0.13 0.03 -0.42
N PRO A 80 0.40 -1.06 0.17
CA PRO A 80 0.70 -2.30 -0.54
C PRO A 80 -0.50 -3.26 -0.61
N PHE A 81 -1.65 -2.89 -0.01
CA PHE A 81 -2.76 -3.80 0.22
C PHE A 81 -3.78 -3.81 -0.92
N GLY A 82 -4.45 -4.97 -1.09
CA GLY A 82 -5.41 -5.20 -2.17
C GLY A 82 -6.63 -4.27 -2.20
N TRP A 83 -7.02 -3.66 -1.07
CA TRP A 83 -8.12 -2.69 -1.04
C TRP A 83 -7.85 -1.46 -1.91
N SER A 84 -6.59 -1.06 -2.00
CA SER A 84 -6.18 0.12 -2.77
C SER A 84 -6.35 -0.05 -4.27
N ARG A 85 -6.45 -1.28 -4.77
CA ARG A 85 -6.78 -1.58 -6.18
C ARG A 85 -8.19 -1.15 -6.58
N ASN A 86 -9.03 -0.76 -5.61
CA ASN A 86 -10.35 -0.19 -5.90
C ASN A 86 -10.28 1.32 -6.18
N LEU A 87 -9.14 1.96 -5.92
CA LEU A 87 -8.89 3.36 -6.30
C LEU A 87 -8.39 3.42 -7.75
N ARG A 88 -8.94 4.35 -8.54
CA ARG A 88 -8.57 4.52 -9.93
C ARG A 88 -8.40 5.99 -10.27
N THR A 89 -7.43 6.28 -11.12
CA THR A 89 -7.24 7.63 -11.66
C THR A 89 -8.50 8.11 -12.38
N GLY A 90 -8.91 9.33 -12.08
CA GLY A 90 -10.08 9.98 -12.68
C GLY A 90 -11.41 9.61 -12.01
N GLU A 91 -11.44 8.63 -11.09
CA GLU A 91 -12.64 8.31 -10.31
C GLU A 91 -12.60 9.06 -8.97
N ALA A 92 -13.75 9.63 -8.58
CA ALA A 92 -13.86 10.25 -7.26
C ALA A 92 -14.13 9.19 -6.18
N VAL A 93 -13.50 9.36 -5.04
CA VAL A 93 -13.71 8.51 -3.87
C VAL A 93 -14.25 9.34 -2.70
N THR A 94 -15.17 8.76 -1.93
CA THR A 94 -15.59 9.38 -0.67
C THR A 94 -14.50 9.21 0.37
N ILE A 95 -14.12 10.30 1.02
CA ILE A 95 -13.20 10.29 2.16
C ILE A 95 -13.85 10.94 3.38
N ARG A 96 -13.37 10.59 4.58
CA ARG A 96 -13.62 11.33 5.81
C ARG A 96 -12.31 11.95 6.29
N LEU A 97 -12.23 13.26 6.20
CA LEU A 97 -11.08 14.04 6.61
C LEU A 97 -11.49 14.98 7.76
N LYS A 98 -10.78 14.92 8.88
CA LYS A 98 -11.08 15.73 10.07
C LYS A 98 -12.57 15.69 10.46
N GLY A 99 -13.16 14.50 10.48
CA GLY A 99 -14.56 14.27 10.84
C GLY A 99 -15.59 14.58 9.74
N ARG A 100 -15.25 15.26 8.66
CA ARG A 100 -16.17 15.64 7.58
C ARG A 100 -16.03 14.69 6.39
N ARG A 101 -17.16 14.26 5.82
CA ARG A 101 -17.19 13.53 4.55
C ARG A 101 -17.02 14.48 3.37
N ARG A 102 -16.21 14.09 2.41
CA ARG A 102 -15.95 14.83 1.16
C ARG A 102 -15.72 13.85 0.02
N LEU A 103 -15.89 14.31 -1.21
CA LEU A 103 -15.35 13.65 -2.38
C LEU A 103 -13.89 14.07 -2.55
N ALA A 104 -13.08 13.19 -3.09
CA ALA A 104 -11.72 13.48 -3.50
C ALA A 104 -11.47 12.84 -4.86
N ASP A 105 -10.83 13.57 -5.76
CA ASP A 105 -10.32 13.02 -7.00
C ASP A 105 -9.11 12.15 -6.74
N VAL A 106 -8.97 11.07 -7.49
CA VAL A 106 -7.91 10.09 -7.30
C VAL A 106 -6.95 10.15 -8.48
N LEU A 107 -5.65 10.25 -8.17
CA LEU A 107 -4.56 9.94 -9.08
C LEU A 107 -3.75 8.78 -8.49
N VAL A 108 -3.64 7.69 -9.25
CA VAL A 108 -2.85 6.52 -8.87
C VAL A 108 -1.43 6.68 -9.38
N LEU A 109 -0.45 6.60 -8.49
CA LEU A 109 0.97 6.60 -8.79
C LEU A 109 1.45 5.14 -8.73
N ALA A 110 1.85 4.58 -9.85
CA ALA A 110 2.17 3.16 -9.98
C ALA A 110 3.59 2.89 -10.48
N ASP A 111 4.17 3.83 -11.21
CA ASP A 111 5.53 3.71 -11.70
C ASP A 111 6.54 3.77 -10.56
N GLU A 112 7.68 3.09 -10.73
CA GLU A 112 8.74 3.04 -9.70
C GLU A 112 9.11 4.42 -9.20
N ARG A 113 9.43 5.34 -10.11
CA ARG A 113 9.85 6.69 -9.77
C ARG A 113 8.78 7.44 -8.99
N GLU A 114 7.54 7.43 -9.48
CA GLU A 114 6.42 8.12 -8.82
C GLU A 114 6.17 7.58 -7.41
N VAL A 115 6.22 6.25 -7.23
CA VAL A 115 6.01 5.62 -5.93
C VAL A 115 7.17 5.91 -5.00
N VAL A 116 8.42 5.80 -5.47
CA VAL A 116 9.63 6.09 -4.69
C VAL A 116 9.60 7.55 -4.20
N ASP A 117 9.31 8.50 -5.09
CA ASP A 117 9.25 9.92 -4.75
C ASP A 117 8.14 10.20 -3.71
N ALA A 118 6.94 9.67 -3.94
CA ALA A 118 5.82 9.85 -3.02
C ALA A 118 6.09 9.19 -1.64
N TYR A 119 6.67 8.00 -1.62
CA TYR A 119 7.02 7.31 -0.38
C TYR A 119 8.14 8.01 0.38
N ALA A 120 9.11 8.61 -0.33
CA ALA A 120 10.15 9.42 0.29
C ALA A 120 9.55 10.65 1.00
N VAL A 121 8.60 11.34 0.38
CA VAL A 121 7.87 12.45 0.98
C VAL A 121 7.10 11.99 2.22
N MET A 122 6.34 10.89 2.11
CA MET A 122 5.55 10.35 3.23
C MET A 122 6.44 9.85 4.38
N ALA A 123 7.59 9.22 4.08
CA ALA A 123 8.52 8.72 5.08
C ALA A 123 9.17 9.86 5.88
N ARG A 124 9.56 10.96 5.22
CA ARG A 124 10.10 12.15 5.90
C ARG A 124 9.07 12.82 6.80
N ASP A 125 7.82 12.92 6.35
CA ASP A 125 6.73 13.55 7.11
C ASP A 125 6.22 12.66 8.26
N ASN A 126 6.33 11.33 8.13
CA ASN A 126 5.78 10.38 9.08
C ASN A 126 6.69 9.16 9.28
N HIS A 127 7.49 9.19 10.33
CA HIS A 127 8.41 8.09 10.67
C HIS A 127 7.66 6.79 11.01
N ALA A 128 6.42 6.86 11.50
CA ALA A 128 5.62 5.66 11.73
C ALA A 128 5.21 5.00 10.40
N PHE A 129 4.94 5.80 9.37
CA PHE A 129 4.74 5.29 8.00
C PHE A 129 6.02 4.64 7.46
N ALA A 130 7.18 5.28 7.64
CA ALA A 130 8.46 4.73 7.24
C ALA A 130 8.72 3.38 7.91
N LYS A 131 8.58 3.31 9.23
CA LYS A 131 8.75 2.07 10.01
C LYS A 131 7.79 0.96 9.55
N PHE A 132 6.52 1.30 9.28
CA PHE A 132 5.52 0.34 8.81
C PHE A 132 5.87 -0.27 7.45
N ASN A 133 6.52 0.52 6.58
CA ASN A 133 6.94 0.10 5.23
C ASN A 133 8.40 -0.39 5.18
N ASN A 134 9.07 -0.58 6.35
CA ASN A 134 10.47 -0.97 6.47
C ASN A 134 11.44 -0.03 5.72
N ILE A 135 11.16 1.26 5.75
CA ILE A 135 12.01 2.29 5.14
C ILE A 135 12.92 2.86 6.23
N GLY A 136 14.20 2.61 6.10
CA GLY A 136 15.25 3.19 6.95
C GLY A 136 15.63 4.61 6.52
N PHE A 137 16.49 5.24 7.34
CA PHE A 137 17.04 6.55 7.07
C PHE A 137 18.56 6.50 7.09
N ASP A 138 19.18 7.25 6.20
CA ASP A 138 20.62 7.43 6.19
C ASP A 138 21.07 8.37 7.34
N PRO A 139 22.39 8.52 7.58
CA PRO A 139 22.89 9.43 8.61
C PRO A 139 22.50 10.90 8.41
N ALA A 140 22.16 11.30 7.18
CA ALA A 140 21.69 12.65 6.85
C ALA A 140 20.17 12.79 7.06
N GLY A 141 19.46 11.73 7.48
CA GLY A 141 18.02 11.75 7.73
C GLY A 141 17.16 11.59 6.47
N ASN A 142 17.73 11.13 5.37
CA ASN A 142 16.96 10.84 4.16
C ASN A 142 16.49 9.40 4.14
N PRO A 143 15.29 9.11 3.65
CA PRO A 143 14.85 7.73 3.43
C PRO A 143 15.80 6.99 2.49
N VAL A 144 16.17 5.75 2.86
CA VAL A 144 17.11 4.93 2.08
C VAL A 144 16.50 4.57 0.72
N PRO A 145 17.12 4.95 -0.41
CA PRO A 145 16.56 4.71 -1.74
C PRO A 145 16.32 3.23 -2.07
N ALA A 146 17.17 2.34 -1.57
CA ALA A 146 17.02 0.90 -1.76
C ALA A 146 15.73 0.37 -1.11
N ASP A 147 15.40 0.83 0.11
CA ASP A 147 14.20 0.42 0.81
C ASP A 147 12.92 0.92 0.12
N LEU A 148 12.97 2.13 -0.42
CA LEU A 148 11.86 2.70 -1.20
C LEU A 148 11.56 1.86 -2.46
N ARG A 149 12.61 1.43 -3.18
CA ARG A 149 12.48 0.53 -4.35
C ARG A 149 11.97 -0.84 -3.95
N LEU A 150 12.43 -1.39 -2.83
CA LEU A 150 11.94 -2.65 -2.29
C LEU A 150 10.44 -2.58 -1.94
N ALA A 151 9.98 -1.47 -1.36
CA ALA A 151 8.56 -1.26 -1.10
C ALA A 151 7.74 -1.27 -2.40
N TRP A 152 8.19 -0.56 -3.44
CA TRP A 152 7.55 -0.59 -4.76
C TRP A 152 7.54 -1.98 -5.37
N ALA A 153 8.66 -2.69 -5.36
CA ALA A 153 8.80 -4.05 -5.89
C ALA A 153 7.90 -5.05 -5.14
N ALA A 154 7.67 -4.83 -3.84
CA ALA A 154 6.72 -5.60 -3.02
C ALA A 154 5.25 -5.27 -3.30
N GLY A 155 4.96 -4.38 -4.24
CA GLY A 155 3.61 -4.04 -4.68
C GLY A 155 3.02 -2.79 -4.04
N ALA A 156 3.80 -1.98 -3.34
CA ALA A 156 3.34 -0.69 -2.84
C ALA A 156 2.93 0.23 -4.00
N ARG A 157 1.87 1.00 -3.75
CA ARG A 157 1.37 2.05 -4.66
C ARG A 157 1.12 3.30 -3.83
N ALA A 158 1.24 4.45 -4.47
CA ALA A 158 0.88 5.71 -3.87
C ALA A 158 -0.35 6.29 -4.57
N PHE A 159 -1.07 7.12 -3.86
CA PHE A 159 -2.29 7.75 -4.35
C PHE A 159 -2.27 9.22 -3.92
N ARG A 160 -2.55 10.10 -4.88
CA ARG A 160 -2.83 11.50 -4.62
C ARG A 160 -4.33 11.68 -4.57
N LEU A 161 -4.85 12.21 -3.48
CA LEU A 161 -6.26 12.51 -3.29
C LEU A 161 -6.43 14.01 -3.21
N THR A 162 -7.17 14.58 -4.15
CA THR A 162 -7.50 16.01 -4.20
C THR A 162 -8.91 16.22 -3.64
N PRO A 163 -9.07 16.66 -2.37
CA PRO A 163 -10.39 16.89 -1.78
C PRO A 163 -11.13 18.04 -2.47
N ARG A 164 -12.42 17.80 -2.75
CA ARG A 164 -13.35 18.80 -3.28
C ARG A 164 -14.06 19.56 -2.16
#